data_f58c679af4c48a03a14bbfe08ba9674f
#
_entry.id   f58c679af4c48a03a14bbfe08ba9674f
#
_cell.length_a   1.000
_cell.length_b   1.000
_cell.length_c   1.000
_cell.angle_alpha   90.00
_cell.angle_beta   90.00
_cell.angle_gamma   90.00
#
_symmetry.space_group_name_H-M   'P 1'
#
loop_
_entity.id
_entity.type
_entity.pdbx_description
1 polymer ?
#
loop_
_entity_poly.entity_id
_entity_poly.type
_entity_poly.pdbx_seq_one_letter_code
_entity_poly.pdbx_strand_id
1 'polypeptide(L)'
;MHPPIFIDVFMQPLRDNSVAQVAFAAFCFLMLLDILLGYAAAVKNKTVKSAKMREGLWHKTGEMGIIAVGDVLDGMLLGGIDMPFSAPVTTAMIVYLAINEAVSCMENVVKLDPELGDKRFFRVLMATLSEASDKPSDESGAHDAA
;
A
#
# COMPACT_ATOMS: atom_id res chain seq x y z
N MET A 1 -23.61 -6.04 -28.65
CA MET A 1 -22.85 -6.15 -27.42
C MET A 1 -21.50 -6.77 -27.79
N HIS A 2 -20.42 -6.01 -27.75
CA HIS A 2 -19.10 -6.62 -27.84
C HIS A 2 -18.86 -7.39 -26.54
N PRO A 3 -18.37 -8.65 -26.60
CA PRO A 3 -17.97 -9.34 -25.38
C PRO A 3 -16.90 -8.48 -24.69
N PRO A 4 -16.96 -8.34 -23.36
CA PRO A 4 -15.93 -7.59 -22.64
C PRO A 4 -14.57 -8.21 -22.98
N ILE A 5 -13.63 -7.37 -23.37
CA ILE A 5 -12.26 -7.82 -23.58
C ILE A 5 -11.81 -8.38 -22.24
N PHE A 6 -11.17 -9.54 -22.23
CA PHE A 6 -10.75 -10.25 -21.00
C PHE A 6 -10.04 -9.32 -20.00
N ILE A 7 -9.24 -8.37 -20.50
CA ILE A 7 -8.57 -7.35 -19.68
C ILE A 7 -9.58 -6.43 -18.97
N ASP A 8 -10.72 -6.09 -19.59
CA ASP A 8 -11.70 -5.19 -18.99
C ASP A 8 -12.32 -5.78 -17.71
N VAL A 9 -12.51 -7.11 -17.66
CA VAL A 9 -13.06 -7.80 -16.49
C VAL A 9 -12.08 -7.73 -15.33
N PHE A 10 -10.79 -7.93 -15.58
CA PHE A 10 -9.76 -7.87 -14.52
C PHE A 10 -9.48 -6.46 -14.03
N MET A 11 -9.62 -5.44 -14.87
CA MET A 11 -9.42 -4.04 -14.48
C MET A 11 -10.69 -3.40 -13.91
N GLN A 12 -11.81 -4.08 -13.95
CA GLN A 12 -13.09 -3.55 -13.50
C GLN A 12 -13.10 -3.21 -11.99
N PRO A 13 -12.52 -4.00 -11.08
CA PRO A 13 -12.51 -3.69 -9.65
C PRO A 13 -11.85 -2.34 -9.34
N LEU A 14 -10.76 -2.04 -10.00
CA LEU A 14 -10.07 -0.76 -9.84
C LEU A 14 -10.79 0.38 -10.59
N ARG A 15 -11.29 0.11 -11.81
CA ARG A 15 -11.94 1.13 -12.65
C ARG A 15 -13.27 1.61 -12.11
N ASP A 16 -14.11 0.71 -11.60
CA ASP A 16 -15.50 1.00 -11.23
C ASP A 16 -15.66 1.31 -9.72
N ASN A 17 -14.59 1.21 -8.94
CA ASN A 17 -14.57 1.51 -7.51
C ASN A 17 -13.82 2.82 -7.23
N SER A 18 -14.57 3.89 -6.94
CA SER A 18 -13.98 5.21 -6.65
C SER A 18 -13.08 5.21 -5.41
N VAL A 19 -13.36 4.38 -4.41
CA VAL A 19 -12.53 4.24 -3.20
C VAL A 19 -11.18 3.60 -3.58
N ALA A 20 -11.20 2.54 -4.39
CA ALA A 20 -9.98 1.91 -4.89
C ALA A 20 -9.13 2.87 -5.73
N GLN A 21 -9.78 3.68 -6.59
CA GLN A 21 -9.07 4.69 -7.40
C GLN A 21 -8.38 5.75 -6.54
N VAL A 22 -9.07 6.30 -5.54
CA VAL A 22 -8.49 7.30 -4.62
C VAL A 22 -7.38 6.69 -3.80
N ALA A 23 -7.57 5.48 -3.27
CA ALA A 23 -6.54 4.76 -2.52
C ALA A 23 -5.31 4.48 -3.39
N PHE A 24 -5.51 4.06 -4.65
CA PHE A 24 -4.40 3.82 -5.60
C PHE A 24 -3.64 5.10 -5.93
N ALA A 25 -4.36 6.20 -6.17
CA ALA A 25 -3.71 7.50 -6.40
C ALA A 25 -2.89 7.95 -5.18
N ALA A 26 -3.42 7.78 -3.97
CA ALA A 26 -2.73 8.08 -2.73
C ALA A 26 -1.47 7.19 -2.56
N PHE A 27 -1.60 5.88 -2.81
CA PHE A 27 -0.47 4.95 -2.80
C PHE A 27 0.64 5.37 -3.77
N CYS A 28 0.29 5.64 -5.03
CA CYS A 28 1.27 6.09 -6.03
C CYS A 28 1.97 7.39 -5.62
N PHE A 29 1.21 8.33 -5.04
CA PHE A 29 1.79 9.58 -4.54
C PHE A 29 2.74 9.35 -3.38
N LEU A 30 2.36 8.53 -2.38
CA LEU A 30 3.20 8.20 -1.24
C LEU A 30 4.44 7.44 -1.67
N MET A 31 4.32 6.48 -2.59
CA MET A 31 5.44 5.74 -3.16
C MET A 31 6.46 6.67 -3.84
N LEU A 32 5.99 7.65 -4.62
CA LEU A 32 6.86 8.64 -5.24
C LEU A 32 7.53 9.53 -4.18
N LEU A 33 6.76 9.98 -3.18
CA LEU A 33 7.25 10.80 -2.08
C LEU A 33 8.30 10.06 -1.26
N ASP A 34 8.10 8.77 -0.97
CA ASP A 34 9.08 7.92 -0.27
C ASP A 34 10.40 7.84 -1.02
N ILE A 35 10.37 7.63 -2.35
CA ILE A 35 11.57 7.61 -3.18
C ILE A 35 12.31 8.96 -3.10
N LEU A 36 11.59 10.07 -3.20
CA LEU A 36 12.18 11.41 -3.15
C LEU A 36 12.80 11.73 -1.78
N LEU A 37 12.07 11.43 -0.70
CA LEU A 37 12.54 11.64 0.67
C LEU A 37 13.73 10.73 1.01
N GLY A 38 13.67 9.46 0.60
CA GLY A 38 14.75 8.49 0.79
C GLY A 38 16.01 8.90 0.04
N TYR A 39 15.89 9.41 -1.19
CA TYR A 39 17.00 9.95 -1.95
C TYR A 39 17.59 11.20 -1.28
N ALA A 40 16.74 12.16 -0.88
CA ALA A 40 17.18 13.37 -0.19
C ALA A 40 17.92 13.05 1.13
N ALA A 41 17.39 12.07 1.91
CA ALA A 41 18.04 11.62 3.14
C ALA A 41 19.40 10.98 2.86
N ALA A 42 19.52 10.17 1.81
CA ALA A 42 20.77 9.55 1.41
C ALA A 42 21.82 10.59 0.96
N VAL A 43 21.39 11.63 0.23
CA VAL A 43 22.27 12.75 -0.17
C VAL A 43 22.75 13.52 1.06
N LYS A 44 21.82 13.91 1.95
CA LYS A 44 22.18 14.65 3.18
C LYS A 44 23.19 13.88 4.02
N ASN A 45 22.97 12.59 4.20
CA ASN A 45 23.80 11.72 5.04
C ASN A 45 25.03 11.15 4.31
N LYS A 46 25.26 11.54 3.05
CA LYS A 46 26.39 11.07 2.21
C LYS A 46 26.44 9.54 2.07
N THR A 47 25.27 8.87 2.06
CA THR A 47 25.12 7.41 2.02
C THR A 47 24.53 6.91 0.70
N VAL A 48 24.58 7.70 -0.36
CA VAL A 48 24.05 7.31 -1.68
C VAL A 48 24.78 6.10 -2.22
N LYS A 49 24.03 5.00 -2.42
CA LYS A 49 24.55 3.75 -3.01
C LYS A 49 23.58 3.26 -4.08
N SER A 50 24.06 3.08 -5.31
CA SER A 50 23.25 2.61 -6.43
C SER A 50 22.61 1.22 -6.18
N ALA A 51 23.27 0.35 -5.43
CA ALA A 51 22.73 -0.96 -5.05
C ALA A 51 21.48 -0.82 -4.19
N LYS A 52 21.51 0.06 -3.16
CA LYS A 52 20.37 0.30 -2.28
C LYS A 52 19.19 0.94 -3.01
N MET A 53 19.47 1.84 -3.97
CA MET A 53 18.42 2.42 -4.82
C MET A 53 17.72 1.35 -5.67
N ARG A 54 18.49 0.43 -6.26
CA ARG A 54 17.89 -0.68 -7.04
C ARG A 54 17.07 -1.63 -6.17
N GLU A 55 17.54 -1.94 -4.96
CA GLU A 55 16.80 -2.76 -4.00
C GLU A 55 15.44 -2.13 -3.64
N GLY A 56 15.43 -0.82 -3.33
CA GLY A 56 14.19 -0.08 -3.10
C GLY A 56 13.23 -0.11 -4.30
N LEU A 57 13.75 0.02 -5.52
CA LEU A 57 12.94 -0.05 -6.74
C LEU A 57 12.35 -1.45 -6.97
N TRP A 58 13.11 -2.52 -6.69
CA TRP A 58 12.58 -3.89 -6.75
C TRP A 58 11.48 -4.13 -5.72
N HIS A 59 11.60 -3.57 -4.53
CA HIS A 59 10.55 -3.62 -3.51
C HIS A 59 9.26 -2.97 -4.02
N LYS A 60 9.34 -1.76 -4.58
CA LYS A 60 8.19 -1.05 -5.17
C LYS A 60 7.55 -1.83 -6.33
N THR A 61 8.36 -2.52 -7.13
CA THR A 61 7.85 -3.40 -8.19
C THR A 61 7.06 -4.58 -7.59
N GLY A 62 7.53 -5.14 -6.48
CA GLY A 62 6.81 -6.19 -5.74
C GLY A 62 5.45 -5.72 -5.22
N GLU A 63 5.37 -4.52 -4.67
CA GLU A 63 4.13 -3.90 -4.19
C GLU A 63 3.10 -3.72 -5.31
N MET A 64 3.53 -3.23 -6.48
CA MET A 64 2.68 -3.16 -7.67
C MET A 64 2.19 -4.55 -8.11
N GLY A 65 3.05 -5.57 -7.98
CA GLY A 65 2.68 -6.96 -8.24
C GLY A 65 1.58 -7.48 -7.32
N ILE A 66 1.63 -7.13 -6.03
CA ILE A 66 0.59 -7.49 -5.04
C ILE A 66 -0.75 -6.86 -5.42
N ILE A 67 -0.78 -5.59 -5.82
CA ILE A 67 -2.00 -4.91 -6.26
C ILE A 67 -2.58 -5.60 -7.51
N ALA A 68 -1.73 -5.95 -8.47
CA ALA A 68 -2.16 -6.65 -9.68
C ALA A 68 -2.77 -8.02 -9.36
N VAL A 69 -2.21 -8.76 -8.40
CA VAL A 69 -2.78 -10.03 -7.92
C VAL A 69 -4.15 -9.80 -7.27
N GLY A 70 -4.28 -8.78 -6.42
CA GLY A 70 -5.56 -8.41 -5.82
C GLY A 70 -6.63 -8.10 -6.87
N ASP A 71 -6.28 -7.32 -7.89
CA ASP A 71 -7.19 -6.94 -8.98
C ASP A 71 -7.66 -8.16 -9.79
N VAL A 72 -6.76 -9.11 -10.06
CA VAL A 72 -7.13 -10.39 -10.69
C VAL A 72 -8.08 -11.19 -9.81
N LEU A 73 -7.85 -11.26 -8.50
CA LEU A 73 -8.72 -11.99 -7.57
C LEU A 73 -10.12 -11.36 -7.52
N ASP A 74 -10.23 -10.05 -7.39
CA ASP A 74 -11.51 -9.34 -7.40
C ASP A 74 -12.21 -9.47 -8.78
N GLY A 75 -11.45 -9.43 -9.87
CA GLY A 75 -11.98 -9.67 -11.22
C GLY A 75 -12.54 -11.09 -11.40
N MET A 76 -11.92 -12.10 -10.81
CA MET A 76 -12.44 -13.46 -10.80
C MET A 76 -13.76 -13.56 -10.03
N LEU A 77 -13.89 -12.87 -8.89
CA LEU A 77 -15.14 -12.80 -8.12
C LEU A 77 -16.26 -12.14 -8.92
N LEU A 78 -15.97 -11.03 -9.59
CA LEU A 78 -16.93 -10.35 -10.48
C LEU A 78 -17.30 -11.19 -11.71
N GLY A 79 -16.38 -12.03 -12.18
CA GLY A 79 -16.57 -12.94 -13.31
C GLY A 79 -17.51 -14.12 -13.03
N GLY A 80 -18.09 -14.23 -11.83
CA GLY A 80 -19.10 -15.20 -11.48
C GLY A 80 -18.58 -16.48 -10.81
N ILE A 81 -17.36 -16.46 -10.27
CA ILE A 81 -16.89 -17.50 -9.37
C ILE A 81 -17.59 -17.29 -8.03
N ASP A 82 -18.48 -18.24 -7.67
CA ASP A 82 -19.20 -18.19 -6.39
C ASP A 82 -18.24 -18.48 -5.23
N MET A 83 -17.76 -17.40 -4.62
CA MET A 83 -16.86 -17.46 -3.45
C MET A 83 -17.64 -17.07 -2.20
N PRO A 84 -17.37 -17.69 -1.03
CA PRO A 84 -18.10 -17.41 0.21
C PRO A 84 -17.79 -16.03 0.82
N PHE A 85 -16.97 -15.21 0.18
CA PHE A 85 -16.65 -13.86 0.61
C PHE A 85 -16.64 -12.90 -0.59
N SER A 86 -17.05 -11.67 -0.35
CA SER A 86 -17.10 -10.58 -1.33
C SER A 86 -16.29 -9.37 -0.84
N ALA A 87 -15.17 -9.61 -0.18
CA ALA A 87 -14.33 -8.53 0.29
C ALA A 87 -13.57 -7.90 -0.89
N PRO A 88 -13.44 -6.56 -0.96
CA PRO A 88 -12.64 -5.88 -1.97
C PRO A 88 -11.16 -6.07 -1.68
N VAL A 89 -10.59 -7.18 -2.14
CA VAL A 89 -9.19 -7.58 -1.89
C VAL A 89 -8.22 -6.52 -2.40
N THR A 90 -8.44 -6.03 -3.62
CA THR A 90 -7.62 -4.97 -4.23
C THR A 90 -7.57 -3.73 -3.36
N THR A 91 -8.74 -3.24 -2.91
CA THR A 91 -8.81 -2.03 -2.08
C THR A 91 -8.09 -2.21 -0.76
N ALA A 92 -8.28 -3.36 -0.10
CA ALA A 92 -7.60 -3.66 1.16
C ALA A 92 -6.08 -3.71 0.99
N MET A 93 -5.58 -4.35 -0.08
CA MET A 93 -4.15 -4.42 -0.39
C MET A 93 -3.57 -3.02 -0.67
N ILE A 94 -4.26 -2.19 -1.46
CA ILE A 94 -3.81 -0.83 -1.77
C ILE A 94 -3.74 0.01 -0.50
N VAL A 95 -4.76 -0.04 0.36
CA VAL A 95 -4.78 0.73 1.62
C VAL A 95 -3.64 0.28 2.54
N TYR A 96 -3.43 -1.03 2.69
CA TYR A 96 -2.32 -1.56 3.48
C TYR A 96 -0.96 -1.06 2.96
N LEU A 97 -0.73 -1.15 1.65
CA LEU A 97 0.52 -0.68 1.04
C LEU A 97 0.68 0.85 1.16
N ALA A 98 -0.41 1.62 1.03
CA ALA A 98 -0.37 3.06 1.24
C ALA A 98 0.03 3.44 2.69
N ILE A 99 -0.42 2.67 3.69
CA ILE A 99 0.01 2.86 5.08
C ILE A 99 1.50 2.56 5.22
N ASN A 100 2.00 1.47 4.63
CA ASN A 100 3.43 1.13 4.65
C ASN A 100 4.29 2.22 4.00
N GLU A 101 3.85 2.77 2.86
CA GLU A 101 4.51 3.90 2.21
C GLU A 101 4.52 5.15 3.09
N ALA A 102 3.41 5.43 3.79
CA ALA A 102 3.35 6.55 4.72
C ALA A 102 4.35 6.38 5.87
N VAL A 103 4.47 5.18 6.44
CA VAL A 103 5.49 4.86 7.47
C VAL A 103 6.88 5.11 6.93
N SER A 104 7.21 4.58 5.73
CA SER A 104 8.52 4.78 5.09
C SER A 104 8.84 6.26 4.84
N CYS A 105 7.85 7.03 4.35
CA CYS A 105 7.98 8.48 4.20
C CYS A 105 8.35 9.16 5.54
N MET A 106 7.64 8.81 6.62
CA MET A 106 7.88 9.38 7.94
C MET A 106 9.27 9.02 8.48
N GLU A 107 9.73 7.77 8.29
CA GLU A 107 11.10 7.38 8.64
C GLU A 107 12.15 8.19 7.87
N ASN A 108 11.91 8.43 6.58
CA ASN A 108 12.82 9.23 5.77
C ASN A 108 12.80 10.71 6.17
N VAL A 109 11.67 11.25 6.65
CA VAL A 109 11.57 12.58 7.25
C VAL A 109 12.44 12.68 8.51
N VAL A 110 12.41 11.66 9.40
CA VAL A 110 13.29 11.64 10.59
C VAL A 110 14.78 11.60 10.21
N LYS A 111 15.13 10.85 9.16
CA LYS A 111 16.53 10.84 8.65
C LYS A 111 16.95 12.20 8.10
N LEU A 112 15.99 12.98 7.57
CA LEU A 112 16.21 14.35 7.11
C LEU A 112 16.26 15.36 8.26
N ASP A 113 15.38 15.21 9.25
CA ASP A 113 15.32 16.08 10.41
C ASP A 113 15.05 15.28 11.70
N PRO A 114 16.09 14.85 12.41
CA PRO A 114 15.95 14.06 13.63
C PRO A 114 15.16 14.76 14.75
N GLU A 115 15.15 16.10 14.80
CA GLU A 115 14.39 16.83 15.82
C GLU A 115 12.87 16.66 15.67
N LEU A 116 12.41 16.38 14.46
CA LEU A 116 11.00 16.06 14.22
C LEU A 116 10.60 14.72 14.87
N GLY A 117 11.49 13.73 14.88
CA GLY A 117 11.27 12.44 15.49
C GLY A 117 11.05 12.52 17.01
N ASP A 118 11.64 13.49 17.67
CA ASP A 118 11.51 13.72 19.12
C ASP A 118 10.19 14.39 19.51
N LYS A 119 9.50 15.01 18.56
CA LYS A 119 8.22 15.67 18.83
C LYS A 119 7.11 14.67 19.18
N ARG A 120 6.40 14.93 20.26
CA ARG A 120 5.31 14.06 20.75
C ARG A 120 4.30 13.70 19.67
N PHE A 121 3.87 14.67 18.88
CA PHE A 121 2.93 14.47 17.78
C PHE A 121 3.45 13.44 16.78
N PHE A 122 4.72 13.58 16.37
CA PHE A 122 5.35 12.70 15.40
C PHE A 122 5.43 11.25 15.93
N ARG A 123 5.84 11.07 17.18
CA ARG A 123 5.89 9.75 17.83
C ARG A 123 4.52 9.07 17.91
N VAL A 124 3.48 9.83 18.24
CA VAL A 124 2.10 9.31 18.28
C VAL A 124 1.66 8.89 16.88
N LEU A 125 1.89 9.74 15.86
CA LEU A 125 1.53 9.43 14.49
C LEU A 125 2.25 8.17 13.98
N MET A 126 3.56 8.07 14.21
CA MET A 126 4.35 6.90 13.83
C MET A 126 3.86 5.62 14.54
N ALA A 127 3.58 5.68 15.83
CA ALA A 127 3.05 4.54 16.57
C ALA A 127 1.70 4.07 16.01
N THR A 128 0.79 5.01 15.69
CA THR A 128 -0.53 4.69 15.11
C THR A 128 -0.39 4.06 13.72
N LEU A 129 0.47 4.60 12.86
CA LEU A 129 0.69 4.07 11.50
C LEU A 129 1.37 2.69 11.54
N SER A 130 2.37 2.51 12.41
CA SER A 130 3.06 1.23 12.57
C SER A 130 2.11 0.15 13.11
N GLU A 131 1.25 0.50 14.08
CA GLU A 131 0.22 -0.43 14.58
C GLU A 131 -0.78 -0.82 13.49
N ALA A 132 -1.16 0.11 12.63
CA ALA A 132 -2.04 -0.17 11.49
C ALA A 132 -1.38 -1.04 10.42
N SER A 133 -0.05 -0.93 10.26
CA SER A 133 0.75 -1.77 9.35
C SER A 133 0.94 -3.19 9.90
N ASP A 134 1.10 -3.35 11.23
CA ASP A 134 1.41 -4.63 11.87
C ASP A 134 0.16 -5.46 12.23
N LYS A 135 -1.04 -4.91 12.16
CA LYS A 135 -2.28 -5.66 12.43
C LYS A 135 -2.61 -6.60 11.27
N PRO A 136 -2.40 -7.93 11.42
CA PRO A 136 -3.13 -8.89 10.59
C PRO A 136 -4.61 -8.77 10.93
N SER A 137 -5.47 -9.01 9.95
CA SER A 137 -6.93 -8.97 10.04
C SER A 137 -7.50 -10.12 10.90
N ASP A 138 -7.10 -10.24 12.15
CA ASP A 138 -7.48 -11.31 13.08
C ASP A 138 -8.74 -11.00 13.93
N GLU A 139 -9.65 -10.15 13.45
CA GLU A 139 -10.95 -9.97 14.10
C GLU A 139 -12.09 -10.59 13.29
N SER A 140 -12.01 -11.89 12.96
CA SER A 140 -13.17 -12.63 12.43
C SER A 140 -13.23 -14.03 13.05
N GLY A 141 -13.38 -14.14 14.38
CA GLY A 141 -13.43 -15.45 15.01
C GLY A 141 -13.78 -15.47 16.50
N ALA A 142 -14.64 -14.57 16.98
CA ALA A 142 -15.09 -14.66 18.37
C ALA A 142 -16.57 -14.25 18.52
N HIS A 143 -17.47 -14.93 17.80
CA HIS A 143 -18.86 -15.00 18.18
C HIS A 143 -19.41 -16.35 17.66
N ASP A 144 -19.27 -17.38 18.49
CA ASP A 144 -20.23 -18.48 18.65
C ASP A 144 -19.66 -19.48 19.65
N ALA A 145 -19.92 -19.24 20.93
CA ALA A 145 -19.93 -20.26 21.98
C ALA A 145 -20.64 -19.69 23.21
N ALA A 146 -21.96 -19.68 23.19
CA ALA A 146 -22.80 -19.72 24.40
C ALA A 146 -24.18 -20.27 24.02
#